data_88722408e6a46f6f78656c6c644d53f8
#
_entry.id   88722408e6a46f6f78656c6c644d53f8
#
_cell.length_a   1.000
_cell.length_b   1.000
_cell.length_c   1.000
_cell.angle_alpha   90.00
_cell.angle_beta   90.00
_cell.angle_gamma   90.00
#
_symmetry.space_group_name_H-M   'P 1'
#
loop_
_entity.id
_entity.type
_entity.pdbx_description
1 polymer ?
#
loop_
_entity_poly.entity_id
_entity_poly.type
_entity_poly.pdbx_seq_one_letter_code
_entity_poly.pdbx_strand_id
1 'polypeptide(L)'
;IYRAAPVEAYTYDGVKSMTSYRSMSRKALLFGVPVGLLSAMLIGSRFELFPGTAIALTCVGASLFPAGILAMKDDSDVRKLDSSLHTFLRTIGNIAGSIGSDLGRALEHIDFGSMGHLSSHASRLSLRTKSGISAEVCWDAFRDESGSELVNRTTRMLVEGVEAGAKPDLAGAVSSEYAMTVSQLRAKRSLTAS
;
A
#
# COMPACT_ATOMS: atom_id res chain seq x y z
N ILE A 1 -23.55 -9.99 -11.13
CA ILE A 1 -22.99 -10.15 -9.78
C ILE A 1 -21.48 -9.83 -9.88
N TYR A 2 -21.14 -8.54 -9.80
CA TYR A 2 -19.74 -8.13 -9.73
C TYR A 2 -19.26 -8.34 -8.28
N ARG A 3 -18.51 -9.40 -8.08
CA ARG A 3 -17.72 -9.56 -6.86
C ARG A 3 -16.76 -8.37 -6.79
N ALA A 4 -16.88 -7.53 -5.75
CA ALA A 4 -15.89 -6.51 -5.47
C ALA A 4 -14.52 -7.17 -5.57
N ALA A 5 -13.60 -6.56 -6.34
CA ALA A 5 -12.26 -7.10 -6.45
C ALA A 5 -11.71 -7.24 -5.02
N PRO A 6 -11.19 -8.40 -4.66
CA PRO A 6 -10.72 -8.63 -3.30
C PRO A 6 -9.65 -7.59 -2.95
N VAL A 7 -9.57 -7.23 -1.69
CA VAL A 7 -8.58 -6.29 -1.12
C VAL A 7 -7.14 -6.65 -1.55
N GLU A 8 -6.91 -7.91 -1.88
CA GLU A 8 -5.69 -8.46 -2.48
C GLU A 8 -5.23 -7.75 -3.76
N ALA A 9 -6.12 -7.05 -4.48
CA ALA A 9 -5.76 -6.27 -5.66
C ALA A 9 -4.89 -5.05 -5.33
N TYR A 10 -4.80 -4.66 -4.08
CA TYR A 10 -4.04 -3.49 -3.62
C TYR A 10 -2.79 -3.83 -2.85
N THR A 11 -2.63 -5.07 -2.43
CA THR A 11 -1.53 -5.48 -1.57
C THR A 11 -0.75 -6.62 -2.19
N TYR A 12 0.56 -6.52 -2.08
CA TYR A 12 1.49 -7.53 -2.55
C TYR A 12 1.59 -8.68 -1.54
N ASP A 13 1.43 -9.94 -1.99
CA ASP A 13 1.40 -11.12 -1.12
C ASP A 13 2.72 -11.43 -0.39
N GLY A 14 3.84 -10.92 -0.88
CA GLY A 14 5.16 -11.09 -0.27
C GLY A 14 5.47 -10.07 0.83
N VAL A 15 4.63 -9.06 1.03
CA VAL A 15 4.87 -8.03 2.02
C VAL A 15 4.72 -8.60 3.42
N LYS A 16 5.83 -8.88 4.05
CA LYS A 16 5.92 -8.80 5.51
C LYS A 16 5.69 -7.35 5.89
N SER A 17 4.42 -6.94 5.84
CA SER A 17 4.05 -5.55 5.99
C SER A 17 4.65 -5.01 7.28
N MET A 18 5.62 -4.15 7.16
CA MET A 18 6.05 -3.26 8.23
C MET A 18 4.98 -2.22 8.57
N THR A 19 3.85 -2.21 7.90
CA THR A 19 2.72 -1.38 8.27
C THR A 19 2.17 -1.90 9.59
N SER A 20 2.54 -1.21 10.64
CA SER A 20 2.10 -1.40 12.02
C SER A 20 0.58 -1.59 12.12
N TYR A 21 -0.16 -0.98 11.23
CA TYR A 21 -1.62 -1.04 11.15
C TYR A 21 -2.16 -2.42 10.77
N ARG A 22 -1.51 -3.12 9.85
CA ARG A 22 -1.95 -4.46 9.40
C ARG A 22 -1.74 -5.53 10.47
N SER A 23 -0.63 -5.44 11.20
CA SER A 23 -0.40 -6.29 12.36
C SER A 23 -1.33 -5.93 13.52
N MET A 24 -1.63 -4.63 13.70
CA MET A 24 -2.58 -4.14 14.68
C MET A 24 -4.02 -4.55 14.37
N SER A 25 -4.46 -4.48 13.12
CA SER A 25 -5.81 -4.90 12.73
C SER A 25 -6.02 -6.40 12.93
N ARG A 26 -5.03 -7.24 12.60
CA ARG A 26 -5.09 -8.68 12.91
C ARG A 26 -5.10 -8.96 14.40
N LYS A 27 -4.30 -8.26 15.19
CA LYS A 27 -4.32 -8.38 16.66
C LYS A 27 -5.63 -7.89 17.24
N ALA A 28 -6.18 -6.79 16.74
CA ALA A 28 -7.48 -6.27 17.15
C ALA A 28 -8.61 -7.26 16.82
N LEU A 29 -8.59 -7.93 15.69
CA LEU A 29 -9.53 -9.02 15.36
C LEU A 29 -9.33 -10.23 16.27
N LEU A 30 -8.09 -10.66 16.50
CA LEU A 30 -7.75 -11.85 17.27
C LEU A 30 -8.12 -11.72 18.75
N PHE A 31 -7.99 -10.51 19.31
CA PHE A 31 -8.36 -10.21 20.72
C PHE A 31 -9.77 -9.64 20.86
N GLY A 32 -10.24 -8.84 19.90
CA GLY A 32 -11.54 -8.19 19.96
C GLY A 32 -12.70 -9.18 19.86
N VAL A 33 -12.60 -10.18 18.98
CA VAL A 33 -13.66 -11.19 18.82
C VAL A 33 -13.88 -12.04 20.09
N PRO A 34 -12.84 -12.65 20.71
CA PRO A 34 -13.06 -13.43 21.93
C PRO A 34 -13.49 -12.55 23.12
N VAL A 35 -12.97 -11.34 23.23
CA VAL A 35 -13.39 -10.40 24.29
C VAL A 35 -14.86 -9.98 24.10
N GLY A 36 -15.28 -9.71 22.86
CA GLY A 36 -16.66 -9.40 22.53
C GLY A 36 -17.61 -10.58 22.82
N LEU A 37 -17.20 -11.81 22.50
CA LEU A 37 -17.98 -13.02 22.81
C LEU A 37 -18.08 -13.30 24.32
N LEU A 38 -16.97 -13.13 25.07
CA LEU A 38 -16.97 -13.29 26.51
C LEU A 38 -17.83 -12.24 27.21
N SER A 39 -17.76 -10.97 26.78
CA SER A 39 -18.63 -9.93 27.32
C SER A 39 -20.10 -10.15 26.99
N ALA A 40 -20.40 -10.61 25.80
CA ALA A 40 -21.76 -10.99 25.38
C ALA A 40 -22.31 -12.15 26.23
N MET A 41 -21.49 -13.16 26.51
CA MET A 41 -21.88 -14.31 27.32
C MET A 41 -22.11 -13.92 28.78
N LEU A 42 -21.26 -13.07 29.37
CA LEU A 42 -21.37 -12.60 30.74
C LEU A 42 -22.59 -11.68 30.96
N ILE A 43 -22.86 -10.77 30.02
CA ILE A 43 -23.97 -9.83 30.10
C ILE A 43 -25.28 -10.53 29.77
N GLY A 44 -25.27 -11.40 28.73
CA GLY A 44 -26.45 -12.16 28.30
C GLY A 44 -26.99 -13.13 29.35
N SER A 45 -26.13 -13.67 30.22
CA SER A 45 -26.53 -14.57 31.33
C SER A 45 -27.24 -13.85 32.50
N ARG A 46 -27.16 -12.52 32.57
CA ARG A 46 -27.74 -11.73 33.65
C ARG A 46 -29.10 -11.13 33.31
N PHE A 47 -29.46 -11.07 32.04
CA PHE A 47 -30.74 -10.46 31.61
C PHE A 47 -31.60 -11.50 30.93
N GLU A 48 -32.68 -11.91 31.57
CA GLU A 48 -33.70 -12.78 31.02
C GLU A 48 -34.43 -12.04 29.89
N LEU A 49 -34.43 -12.63 28.68
CA LEU A 49 -35.21 -12.25 27.49
C LEU A 49 -34.87 -10.88 26.85
N PHE A 50 -34.80 -10.86 25.54
CA PHE A 50 -34.74 -9.76 24.55
C PHE A 50 -33.72 -8.61 24.74
N PRO A 51 -33.63 -7.87 25.85
CA PRO A 51 -32.62 -6.80 25.97
C PRO A 51 -31.17 -7.32 26.03
N GLY A 52 -30.94 -8.55 26.51
CA GLY A 52 -29.61 -9.13 26.60
C GLY A 52 -29.00 -9.44 25.25
N THR A 53 -29.78 -9.84 24.25
CA THR A 53 -29.30 -10.11 22.89
C THR A 53 -28.90 -8.84 22.16
N ALA A 54 -29.63 -7.74 22.34
CA ALA A 54 -29.31 -6.44 21.75
C ALA A 54 -28.01 -5.87 22.34
N ILE A 55 -27.79 -5.99 23.64
CA ILE A 55 -26.57 -5.55 24.32
C ILE A 55 -25.38 -6.43 23.87
N ALA A 56 -25.57 -7.74 23.74
CA ALA A 56 -24.54 -8.66 23.24
C ALA A 56 -24.10 -8.32 21.81
N LEU A 57 -25.06 -8.04 20.91
CA LEU A 57 -24.77 -7.62 19.53
C LEU A 57 -24.04 -6.28 19.47
N THR A 58 -24.40 -5.32 20.32
CA THR A 58 -23.71 -4.02 20.40
C THR A 58 -22.28 -4.16 20.91
N CYS A 59 -22.03 -5.01 21.90
CA CYS A 59 -20.69 -5.27 22.40
C CYS A 59 -19.79 -5.93 21.34
N VAL A 60 -20.32 -6.90 20.58
CA VAL A 60 -19.60 -7.50 19.45
C VAL A 60 -19.31 -6.47 18.36
N GLY A 61 -20.30 -5.65 17.99
CA GLY A 61 -20.14 -4.58 17.01
C GLY A 61 -19.09 -3.54 17.45
N ALA A 62 -19.13 -3.13 18.70
CA ALA A 62 -18.17 -2.19 19.27
C ALA A 62 -16.73 -2.75 19.32
N SER A 63 -16.56 -4.06 19.53
CA SER A 63 -15.24 -4.69 19.52
C SER A 63 -14.63 -4.82 18.13
N LEU A 64 -15.46 -4.93 17.08
CA LEU A 64 -15.02 -4.99 15.69
C LEU A 64 -14.77 -3.61 15.07
N PHE A 65 -15.36 -2.56 15.61
CA PHE A 65 -15.28 -1.19 15.10
C PHE A 65 -13.82 -0.66 14.93
N PRO A 66 -12.92 -0.80 15.93
CA PRO A 66 -11.54 -0.32 15.77
C PRO A 66 -10.76 -1.10 14.69
N ALA A 67 -11.05 -2.38 14.50
CA ALA A 67 -10.42 -3.18 13.43
C ALA A 67 -10.82 -2.66 12.03
N GLY A 68 -12.09 -2.29 11.86
CA GLY A 68 -12.60 -1.70 10.62
C GLY A 68 -11.94 -0.35 10.29
N ILE A 69 -11.81 0.54 11.28
CA ILE A 69 -11.16 1.85 11.09
C ILE A 69 -9.69 1.70 10.69
N LEU A 70 -8.97 0.76 11.31
CA LEU A 70 -7.55 0.51 10.99
C LEU A 70 -7.38 -0.03 9.56
N ALA A 71 -8.26 -0.92 9.12
CA ALA A 71 -8.25 -1.42 7.75
C ALA A 71 -8.54 -0.32 6.71
N MET A 72 -9.49 0.58 7.01
CA MET A 72 -9.79 1.72 6.13
C MET A 72 -8.64 2.72 6.02
N LYS A 73 -7.87 2.93 7.10
CA LYS A 73 -6.68 3.78 7.06
C LYS A 73 -5.58 3.19 6.18
N ASP A 74 -5.30 1.90 6.31
CA ASP A 74 -4.29 1.21 5.51
C ASP A 74 -4.61 1.33 4.00
N ASP A 75 -5.85 1.08 3.62
CA ASP A 75 -6.33 1.27 2.24
C ASP A 75 -6.18 2.72 1.74
N SER A 76 -6.47 3.69 2.59
CA SER A 76 -6.34 5.11 2.25
C SER A 76 -4.89 5.49 1.99
N ASP A 77 -3.96 5.02 2.82
CA ASP A 77 -2.54 5.36 2.70
C ASP A 77 -1.91 4.70 1.47
N VAL A 78 -2.28 3.46 1.14
CA VAL A 78 -1.86 2.79 -0.10
C VAL A 78 -2.37 3.55 -1.34
N ARG A 79 -3.63 4.00 -1.34
CA ARG A 79 -4.17 4.80 -2.47
C ARG A 79 -3.46 6.13 -2.67
N LYS A 80 -3.06 6.79 -1.59
CA LYS A 80 -2.29 8.03 -1.65
C LYS A 80 -0.89 7.79 -2.22
N LEU A 81 -0.25 6.68 -1.83
CA LEU A 81 1.00 6.22 -2.43
C LEU A 81 0.86 5.99 -3.93
N ASP A 82 -0.17 5.24 -4.32
CA ASP A 82 -0.45 4.92 -5.73
C ASP A 82 -0.69 6.18 -6.58
N SER A 83 -1.32 7.22 -6.00
CA SER A 83 -1.57 8.48 -6.71
C SER A 83 -0.29 9.27 -7.03
N SER A 84 0.75 9.15 -6.23
CA SER A 84 2.04 9.84 -6.42
C SER A 84 3.04 9.02 -7.26
N LEU A 85 2.75 7.74 -7.47
CA LEU A 85 3.66 6.80 -8.09
C LEU A 85 4.00 7.12 -9.55
N HIS A 86 3.01 7.54 -10.34
CA HIS A 86 3.20 7.86 -11.76
C HIS A 86 4.19 9.02 -11.95
N THR A 87 4.12 10.04 -11.09
CA THR A 87 5.05 11.16 -11.10
C THR A 87 6.46 10.71 -10.77
N PHE A 88 6.62 9.87 -9.75
CA PHE A 88 7.92 9.32 -9.36
C PHE A 88 8.58 8.53 -10.51
N LEU A 89 7.85 7.58 -11.11
CA LEU A 89 8.37 6.74 -12.19
C LEU A 89 8.80 7.56 -13.41
N ARG A 90 7.99 8.55 -13.77
CA ARG A 90 8.30 9.45 -14.88
C ARG A 90 9.51 10.34 -14.59
N THR A 91 9.59 10.87 -13.38
CA THR A 91 10.69 11.75 -12.97
C THR A 91 12.03 11.00 -12.96
N ILE A 92 12.05 9.80 -12.33
CA ILE A 92 13.28 9.01 -12.27
C ILE A 92 13.74 8.56 -13.66
N GLY A 93 12.79 8.13 -14.51
CA GLY A 93 13.11 7.75 -15.89
C GLY A 93 13.68 8.91 -16.70
N ASN A 94 13.07 10.09 -16.63
CA ASN A 94 13.54 11.28 -17.33
C ASN A 94 14.93 11.74 -16.86
N ILE A 95 15.16 11.76 -15.54
CA ILE A 95 16.46 12.13 -14.99
C ILE A 95 17.54 11.11 -15.39
N ALA A 96 17.27 9.81 -15.25
CA ALA A 96 18.20 8.77 -15.66
C ALA A 96 18.51 8.84 -17.16
N GLY A 97 17.49 9.10 -17.98
CA GLY A 97 17.66 9.28 -19.43
C GLY A 97 18.46 10.52 -19.78
N SER A 98 18.27 11.65 -19.10
CA SER A 98 18.99 12.90 -19.36
C SER A 98 20.45 12.87 -18.94
N ILE A 99 20.77 12.19 -17.84
CA ILE A 99 22.14 12.04 -17.33
C ILE A 99 22.88 10.90 -18.04
N GLY A 100 22.14 10.01 -18.73
CA GLY A 100 22.70 8.81 -19.36
C GLY A 100 23.27 7.83 -18.34
N SER A 101 22.67 7.78 -17.15
CA SER A 101 23.18 7.03 -16.01
C SER A 101 22.16 6.03 -15.48
N ASP A 102 22.61 5.21 -14.57
CA ASP A 102 21.80 4.25 -13.83
C ASP A 102 20.70 4.93 -12.97
N LEU A 103 19.61 4.21 -12.74
CA LEU A 103 18.49 4.64 -11.89
C LEU A 103 18.95 5.05 -10.48
N GLY A 104 20.00 4.39 -9.96
CA GLY A 104 20.57 4.71 -8.65
C GLY A 104 21.12 6.13 -8.57
N ARG A 105 21.86 6.56 -9.59
CA ARG A 105 22.38 7.94 -9.66
C ARG A 105 21.27 8.96 -9.91
N ALA A 106 20.25 8.60 -10.68
CA ALA A 106 19.11 9.46 -10.90
C ALA A 106 18.39 9.83 -9.60
N LEU A 107 18.33 8.90 -8.63
CA LEU A 107 17.75 9.14 -7.30
C LEU A 107 18.44 10.26 -6.51
N GLU A 108 19.72 10.54 -6.80
CA GLU A 108 20.43 11.61 -6.10
C GLU A 108 19.99 13.02 -6.54
N HIS A 109 19.44 13.12 -7.72
CA HIS A 109 19.02 14.38 -8.34
C HIS A 109 17.51 14.66 -8.20
N ILE A 110 16.78 13.80 -7.49
CA ILE A 110 15.35 13.93 -7.28
C ILE A 110 15.08 14.78 -6.03
N ASP A 111 14.20 15.78 -6.19
CA ASP A 111 13.59 16.45 -5.05
C ASP A 111 12.41 15.63 -4.53
N PHE A 112 12.62 14.95 -3.41
CA PHE A 112 11.60 14.12 -2.77
C PHE A 112 10.47 14.93 -2.11
N GLY A 113 10.69 16.22 -1.83
CA GLY A 113 9.69 17.10 -1.21
C GLY A 113 8.42 17.24 -2.05
N SER A 114 8.55 17.17 -3.37
CA SER A 114 7.44 17.28 -4.32
C SER A 114 6.65 15.98 -4.52
N MET A 115 7.07 14.84 -3.94
CA MET A 115 6.52 13.51 -4.22
C MET A 115 5.41 13.05 -3.25
N GLY A 116 4.87 13.97 -2.44
CA GLY A 116 3.75 13.68 -1.55
C GLY A 116 3.99 12.48 -0.64
N HIS A 117 3.05 11.54 -0.60
CA HIS A 117 3.12 10.38 0.30
C HIS A 117 4.25 9.38 -0.04
N LEU A 118 4.77 9.39 -1.26
CA LEU A 118 5.88 8.53 -1.67
C LEU A 118 7.25 9.08 -1.20
N SER A 119 7.33 10.34 -0.79
CA SER A 119 8.56 11.04 -0.40
C SER A 119 9.38 10.25 0.61
N SER A 120 8.78 9.74 1.67
CA SER A 120 9.48 9.00 2.73
C SER A 120 10.07 7.67 2.25
N HIS A 121 9.37 6.96 1.36
CA HIS A 121 9.83 5.69 0.79
C HIS A 121 10.94 5.94 -0.23
N ALA A 122 10.79 6.94 -1.10
CA ALA A 122 11.78 7.32 -2.09
C ALA A 122 13.08 7.88 -1.44
N SER A 123 12.97 8.67 -0.38
CA SER A 123 14.11 9.11 0.41
C SER A 123 14.91 7.94 1.00
N ARG A 124 14.22 6.95 1.58
CA ARG A 124 14.88 5.74 2.12
C ARG A 124 15.57 4.94 1.02
N LEU A 125 14.93 4.82 -0.16
CA LEU A 125 15.54 4.18 -1.31
C LEU A 125 16.84 4.89 -1.70
N SER A 126 16.82 6.22 -1.84
CA SER A 126 18.01 7.03 -2.16
C SER A 126 19.12 6.89 -1.11
N LEU A 127 18.78 6.92 0.17
CA LEU A 127 19.75 6.74 1.25
C LEU A 127 20.44 5.37 1.21
N ARG A 128 19.68 4.29 0.94
CA ARG A 128 20.24 2.94 0.81
C ARG A 128 21.18 2.84 -0.39
N THR A 129 20.78 3.41 -1.52
CA THR A 129 21.61 3.43 -2.73
C THR A 129 22.90 4.20 -2.48
N LYS A 130 22.85 5.35 -1.82
CA LYS A 130 24.04 6.14 -1.40
C LYS A 130 24.93 5.39 -0.41
N SER A 131 24.36 4.51 0.39
CA SER A 131 25.14 3.68 1.33
C SER A 131 25.88 2.51 0.66
N GLY A 132 25.79 2.38 -0.66
CA GLY A 132 26.47 1.34 -1.43
C GLY A 132 25.80 -0.03 -1.37
N ILE A 133 24.54 -0.11 -0.94
CA ILE A 133 23.76 -1.35 -0.98
C ILE A 133 23.41 -1.65 -2.44
N SER A 134 23.41 -2.92 -2.82
CA SER A 134 23.09 -3.32 -4.19
C SER A 134 21.72 -2.81 -4.64
N ALA A 135 21.62 -2.37 -5.89
CA ALA A 135 20.40 -1.79 -6.45
C ALA A 135 19.19 -2.74 -6.29
N GLU A 136 19.38 -4.02 -6.55
CA GLU A 136 18.34 -5.06 -6.42
C GLU A 136 17.74 -5.08 -5.01
N VAL A 137 18.58 -5.14 -3.97
CA VAL A 137 18.14 -5.14 -2.57
C VAL A 137 17.45 -3.83 -2.19
N CYS A 138 17.92 -2.70 -2.72
CA CYS A 138 17.30 -1.40 -2.47
C CYS A 138 15.90 -1.31 -3.05
N TRP A 139 15.73 -1.77 -4.31
CA TRP A 139 14.43 -1.78 -4.97
C TRP A 139 13.46 -2.80 -4.37
N ASP A 140 13.96 -3.99 -3.97
CA ASP A 140 13.14 -4.98 -3.25
C ASP A 140 12.63 -4.42 -1.92
N ALA A 141 13.50 -3.83 -1.13
CA ALA A 141 13.10 -3.20 0.12
C ALA A 141 12.08 -2.05 -0.08
N PHE A 142 12.23 -1.26 -1.16
CA PHE A 142 11.27 -0.21 -1.50
C PHE A 142 9.89 -0.81 -1.86
N ARG A 143 9.86 -1.87 -2.65
CA ARG A 143 8.63 -2.60 -3.00
C ARG A 143 7.93 -3.16 -1.76
N ASP A 144 8.70 -3.82 -0.91
CA ASP A 144 8.19 -4.45 0.30
C ASP A 144 7.64 -3.41 1.31
N GLU A 145 8.34 -2.30 1.50
CA GLU A 145 7.92 -1.25 2.42
C GLU A 145 6.69 -0.47 1.94
N SER A 146 6.49 -0.38 0.62
CA SER A 146 5.33 0.33 0.06
C SER A 146 4.01 -0.38 0.33
N GLY A 147 4.02 -1.71 0.43
CA GLY A 147 2.82 -2.53 0.62
C GLY A 147 1.83 -2.48 -0.54
N SER A 148 2.17 -1.81 -1.65
CA SER A 148 1.32 -1.66 -2.83
C SER A 148 1.72 -2.61 -3.94
N GLU A 149 0.77 -3.41 -4.43
CA GLU A 149 0.98 -4.25 -5.60
C GLU A 149 1.25 -3.40 -6.87
N LEU A 150 0.65 -2.22 -6.96
CA LEU A 150 0.91 -1.32 -8.09
C LEU A 150 2.36 -0.83 -8.08
N VAL A 151 2.87 -0.41 -6.92
CA VAL A 151 4.28 -0.03 -6.76
C VAL A 151 5.18 -1.19 -7.13
N ASN A 152 4.88 -2.41 -6.64
CA ASN A 152 5.67 -3.59 -6.95
C ASN A 152 5.76 -3.86 -8.45
N ARG A 153 4.64 -3.91 -9.15
CA ARG A 153 4.61 -4.19 -10.60
C ARG A 153 5.29 -3.11 -11.43
N THR A 154 4.99 -1.86 -11.17
CA THR A 154 5.50 -0.75 -11.99
C THR A 154 6.97 -0.48 -11.77
N THR A 155 7.47 -0.59 -10.54
CA THR A 155 8.91 -0.48 -10.27
C THR A 155 9.69 -1.66 -10.83
N ARG A 156 9.10 -2.86 -10.81
CA ARG A 156 9.70 -4.02 -11.47
C ARG A 156 9.80 -3.81 -12.98
N MET A 157 8.72 -3.35 -13.63
CA MET A 157 8.74 -3.00 -15.05
C MET A 157 9.82 -1.97 -15.39
N LEU A 158 9.98 -0.94 -14.56
CA LEU A 158 11.00 0.08 -14.76
C LEU A 158 12.41 -0.51 -14.65
N VAL A 159 12.70 -1.21 -13.56
CA VAL A 159 14.05 -1.74 -13.26
C VAL A 159 14.43 -2.80 -14.26
N GLU A 160 13.59 -3.82 -14.44
CA GLU A 160 13.85 -4.91 -15.40
C GLU A 160 13.93 -4.40 -16.86
N GLY A 161 13.12 -3.39 -17.21
CA GLY A 161 13.19 -2.74 -18.52
C GLY A 161 14.54 -2.08 -18.77
N VAL A 162 15.05 -1.33 -17.79
CA VAL A 162 16.36 -0.66 -17.90
C VAL A 162 17.50 -1.69 -17.89
N GLU A 163 17.42 -2.72 -17.05
CA GLU A 163 18.40 -3.82 -17.02
C GLU A 163 18.43 -4.60 -18.34
N ALA A 164 17.29 -4.75 -18.99
CA ALA A 164 17.19 -5.35 -20.33
C ALA A 164 17.72 -4.43 -21.47
N GLY A 165 18.17 -3.21 -21.14
CA GLY A 165 18.74 -2.26 -22.09
C GLY A 165 17.74 -1.25 -22.67
N ALA A 166 16.54 -1.15 -22.16
CA ALA A 166 15.63 -0.08 -22.57
C ALA A 166 16.13 1.28 -22.09
N LYS A 167 15.85 2.33 -22.87
CA LYS A 167 16.15 3.70 -22.46
C LYS A 167 15.35 4.03 -21.19
N PRO A 168 15.98 4.57 -20.13
CA PRO A 168 15.31 4.83 -18.85
C PRO A 168 14.10 5.77 -18.97
N ASP A 169 14.15 6.75 -19.86
CA ASP A 169 13.06 7.68 -20.15
C ASP A 169 11.81 6.96 -20.70
N LEU A 170 12.01 6.04 -21.64
CA LEU A 170 10.93 5.23 -22.20
C LEU A 170 10.38 4.24 -21.17
N ALA A 171 11.25 3.53 -20.44
CA ALA A 171 10.82 2.61 -19.39
C ALA A 171 10.02 3.33 -18.30
N GLY A 172 10.48 4.53 -17.89
CA GLY A 172 9.79 5.39 -16.95
C GLY A 172 8.44 5.89 -17.47
N ALA A 173 8.36 6.29 -18.74
CA ALA A 173 7.13 6.73 -19.37
C ALA A 173 6.07 5.62 -19.41
N VAL A 174 6.44 4.43 -19.90
CA VAL A 174 5.54 3.27 -20.00
C VAL A 174 5.06 2.83 -18.60
N SER A 175 5.98 2.70 -17.65
CA SER A 175 5.62 2.31 -16.27
C SER A 175 4.71 3.34 -15.60
N SER A 176 4.94 4.64 -15.85
CA SER A 176 4.09 5.71 -15.31
C SER A 176 2.70 5.73 -15.93
N GLU A 177 2.58 5.50 -17.23
CA GLU A 177 1.30 5.42 -17.93
C GLU A 177 0.47 4.23 -17.44
N TYR A 178 1.11 3.08 -17.27
CA TYR A 178 0.46 1.91 -16.66
C TYR A 178 -0.04 2.21 -15.25
N ALA A 179 0.79 2.83 -14.39
CA ALA A 179 0.40 3.21 -13.05
C ALA A 179 -0.80 4.15 -13.04
N MET A 180 -0.80 5.16 -13.91
CA MET A 180 -1.89 6.12 -14.04
C MET A 180 -3.18 5.45 -14.51
N THR A 181 -3.11 4.60 -15.52
CA THR A 181 -4.26 3.87 -16.05
C THR A 181 -4.91 2.98 -15.00
N VAL A 182 -4.10 2.20 -14.27
CA VAL A 182 -4.61 1.32 -13.21
C VAL A 182 -5.25 2.13 -12.08
N SER A 183 -4.62 3.24 -11.65
CA SER A 183 -5.17 4.09 -10.60
C SER A 183 -6.50 4.73 -11.00
N GLN A 184 -6.65 5.18 -12.25
CA GLN A 184 -7.90 5.72 -12.80
C GLN A 184 -8.99 4.65 -12.88
N LEU A 185 -8.67 3.43 -13.32
CA LEU A 185 -9.63 2.33 -13.36
C LEU A 185 -10.14 1.96 -11.96
N ARG A 186 -9.26 2.00 -10.96
CA ARG A 186 -9.63 1.78 -9.55
C ARG A 186 -10.55 2.88 -9.04
N ALA A 187 -10.25 4.15 -9.36
CA ALA A 187 -11.09 5.29 -8.99
C ALA A 187 -12.49 5.20 -9.62
N LYS A 188 -12.58 4.85 -10.91
CA LYS A 188 -13.89 4.65 -11.58
C LYS A 188 -14.71 3.53 -10.94
N ARG A 189 -14.08 2.41 -10.59
CA ARG A 189 -14.79 1.29 -9.91
C ARG A 189 -15.33 1.69 -8.54
N SER A 190 -14.61 2.51 -7.78
CA SER A 190 -15.11 2.97 -6.47
C SER A 190 -16.35 3.87 -6.60
N LEU A 191 -16.45 4.67 -7.69
CA LEU A 191 -17.60 5.53 -7.96
C LEU A 191 -18.83 4.74 -8.41
N THR A 192 -18.67 3.58 -9.08
CA THR A 192 -19.79 2.76 -9.53
C THR A 192 -20.30 1.78 -8.45
N ALA A 193 -19.55 1.62 -7.35
CA ALA A 193 -19.89 0.74 -6.24
C ALA A 193 -20.54 1.47 -5.05
N SER A 194 -20.60 2.80 -5.09
CA SER A 194 -21.30 3.65 -4.11
C SER A 194 -22.69 4.03 -4.60
#